data_8922d4a7fc245e0c78f5688b1ae34a05
#
_entry.id   8922d4a7fc245e0c78f5688b1ae34a05
#
_cell.length_a   1.000
_cell.length_b   1.000
_cell.length_c   1.000
_cell.angle_alpha   90.00
_cell.angle_beta   90.00
_cell.angle_gamma   90.00
#
_symmetry.space_group_name_H-M   'P 1'
#
loop_
_entity.id
_entity.type
_entity.pdbx_description
1 polymer ?
#
loop_
_entity_poly.entity_id
_entity_poly.type
_entity_poly.pdbx_seq_one_letter_code
_entity_poly.pdbx_strand_id
1 'polypeptide(L)'
;MSKIQVEVRFTDKLKSIRVGGQEMEIPNAIKTKSVEEWFEPAAGRVNWDGLGAEIKAMGFSNEKNAVYSFLFIGPEDKKREFMGFVENFCLGEEAQQETQEETEQDYLHNAQNYQQAGNVEMAFQQYMVAARDYGSPEAQFEVARCYQNGTGVEKSEENAVVWYKKAAEQGYAEAQKKLGDCYNYGTGVAKDLEQAFECYRKAAEQGNARAQNNLGVCYMKGSGIAKGPVQAAEWYARAAEQGLAEAQNNLGLCYMNGNGVTKDPVQAAEWYARAAEQGLARAQYNLGYCYKTGEGVEKDPKKAAMWCEKAAEQGIAVAQNSIGYCYDTGFGVEKDTSKAVFWYRKAAEQGNVGAQYKLGKCYYYGKGTEKDNEEAVKWFRKAAEQGDADAQY
;
A
#
# COMPACT_ATOMS: atom_id res chain seq x y z
N MET A 1 18.83 -19.11 28.43
CA MET A 1 19.05 -18.06 29.46
C MET A 1 19.92 -16.99 28.82
N SER A 2 19.40 -15.80 28.66
CA SER A 2 20.18 -14.66 28.18
C SER A 2 21.04 -14.12 29.31
N LYS A 3 22.27 -13.73 28.99
CA LYS A 3 23.19 -13.08 29.92
C LYS A 3 23.40 -11.65 29.45
N ILE A 4 23.05 -10.67 30.27
CA ILE A 4 23.31 -9.26 29.98
C ILE A 4 24.17 -8.69 31.09
N GLN A 5 25.26 -8.06 30.72
CA GLN A 5 26.16 -7.36 31.62
C GLN A 5 25.88 -5.87 31.53
N VAL A 6 25.64 -5.25 32.70
CA VAL A 6 25.51 -3.81 32.85
C VAL A 6 26.71 -3.31 33.66
N GLU A 7 27.43 -2.34 33.15
CA GLU A 7 28.61 -1.75 33.77
C GLU A 7 28.36 -0.26 33.98
N VAL A 8 28.43 0.19 35.24
CA VAL A 8 28.22 1.58 35.63
C VAL A 8 29.54 2.11 36.23
N ARG A 9 30.10 3.15 35.63
CA ARG A 9 31.35 3.73 36.05
C ARG A 9 31.17 5.10 36.65
N PHE A 10 31.78 5.30 37.81
CA PHE A 10 31.88 6.58 38.49
C PHE A 10 33.36 7.00 38.60
N THR A 11 33.61 8.32 38.50
CA THR A 11 34.84 8.96 38.98
C THR A 11 34.51 9.70 40.28
N ASP A 12 34.25 10.97 40.26
CA ASP A 12 33.60 11.71 41.35
C ASP A 12 32.08 11.76 41.11
N LYS A 13 31.66 11.53 39.86
CA LYS A 13 30.30 11.57 39.36
C LYS A 13 30.10 10.44 38.36
N LEU A 14 28.86 10.14 38.03
CA LEU A 14 28.51 9.13 37.01
C LEU A 14 29.19 9.46 35.69
N LYS A 15 30.05 8.58 35.21
CA LYS A 15 30.82 8.75 34.00
C LYS A 15 30.22 8.08 32.79
N SER A 16 29.86 6.80 32.90
CA SER A 16 29.29 6.04 31.81
C SER A 16 28.47 4.85 32.32
N ILE A 17 27.47 4.47 31.53
CA ILE A 17 26.67 3.24 31.69
C ILE A 17 26.85 2.44 30.41
N ARG A 18 27.13 1.15 30.54
CA ARG A 18 27.20 0.20 29.41
C ARG A 18 26.29 -0.98 29.62
N VAL A 19 25.51 -1.31 28.61
CA VAL A 19 24.61 -2.47 28.62
C VAL A 19 25.00 -3.39 27.47
N GLY A 20 25.37 -4.62 27.78
CA GLY A 20 25.81 -5.56 26.74
C GLY A 20 27.02 -5.09 25.94
N GLY A 21 27.87 -4.22 26.51
CA GLY A 21 29.06 -3.66 25.86
C GLY A 21 28.82 -2.36 25.10
N GLN A 22 27.57 -1.90 24.92
CA GLN A 22 27.24 -0.61 24.30
C GLN A 22 27.07 0.48 25.35
N GLU A 23 27.61 1.67 25.06
CA GLU A 23 27.52 2.84 25.95
C GLU A 23 26.15 3.50 25.79
N MET A 24 25.44 3.71 26.92
CA MET A 24 24.17 4.40 26.94
C MET A 24 24.37 5.90 27.13
N GLU A 25 23.50 6.70 26.54
CA GLU A 25 23.47 8.14 26.74
C GLU A 25 22.96 8.44 28.16
N ILE A 26 23.73 9.21 28.92
CA ILE A 26 23.43 9.57 30.32
C ILE A 26 22.71 10.92 30.31
N PRO A 27 21.44 11.00 30.80
CA PRO A 27 20.75 12.27 30.95
C PRO A 27 21.52 13.27 31.81
N ASN A 28 21.50 14.55 31.43
CA ASN A 28 22.30 15.60 32.11
C ASN A 28 21.95 15.76 33.58
N ALA A 29 20.71 15.52 33.98
CA ALA A 29 20.25 15.58 35.37
C ALA A 29 20.97 14.59 36.29
N ILE A 30 21.48 13.48 35.73
CA ILE A 30 22.09 12.39 36.50
C ILE A 30 23.61 12.49 36.53
N LYS A 31 24.24 13.13 35.54
CA LYS A 31 25.71 13.31 35.45
C LYS A 31 26.33 14.05 36.66
N THR A 32 25.52 14.70 37.47
CA THR A 32 25.96 15.49 38.61
C THR A 32 25.94 14.76 39.96
N LYS A 33 25.29 13.58 40.03
CA LYS A 33 25.15 12.83 41.30
C LYS A 33 26.43 12.09 41.68
N SER A 34 26.78 12.08 42.98
CA SER A 34 27.91 11.34 43.53
C SER A 34 27.58 9.87 43.73
N VAL A 35 28.60 9.03 43.95
CA VAL A 35 28.40 7.56 44.24
C VAL A 35 27.56 7.37 45.46
N GLU A 36 27.73 8.23 46.51
CA GLU A 36 26.99 8.13 47.79
C GLU A 36 25.52 8.47 47.58
N GLU A 37 25.17 9.48 46.79
CA GLU A 37 23.79 9.83 46.45
C GLU A 37 23.05 8.75 45.66
N TRP A 38 23.78 7.87 44.96
CA TRP A 38 23.23 6.78 44.19
C TRP A 38 22.91 5.52 45.02
N PHE A 39 23.72 5.23 46.06
CA PHE A 39 23.69 3.94 46.73
C PHE A 39 22.95 3.92 48.06
N GLU A 40 22.78 5.04 48.77
CA GLU A 40 22.07 5.08 50.06
C GLU A 40 20.55 4.72 49.93
N PRO A 41 19.82 5.15 48.91
CA PRO A 41 18.42 4.80 48.77
C PRO A 41 18.18 3.35 48.29
N ALA A 42 19.09 2.77 47.54
CA ALA A 42 18.89 1.47 46.88
C ALA A 42 19.19 0.27 47.78
N ALA A 43 20.01 0.43 48.80
CA ALA A 43 20.43 -0.67 49.68
C ALA A 43 19.31 -1.30 50.59
N GLY A 44 18.16 -0.64 50.67
CA GLY A 44 17.06 -1.07 51.54
C GLY A 44 15.76 -1.50 50.89
N ARG A 45 15.60 -1.34 49.55
CA ARG A 45 14.28 -1.45 48.89
C ARG A 45 14.12 -2.47 47.77
N VAL A 46 15.18 -3.20 47.40
CA VAL A 46 15.09 -4.13 46.25
C VAL A 46 14.86 -5.55 46.75
N ASN A 47 13.68 -6.08 46.52
CA ASN A 47 13.36 -7.50 46.73
C ASN A 47 13.87 -8.31 45.52
N TRP A 48 15.08 -8.80 45.64
CA TRP A 48 15.81 -9.52 44.58
C TRP A 48 15.17 -10.89 44.26
N ASP A 49 14.43 -11.48 45.22
CA ASP A 49 13.80 -12.80 45.04
C ASP A 49 12.63 -12.80 44.05
N GLY A 50 12.02 -11.63 43.79
CA GLY A 50 10.86 -11.52 42.90
C GLY A 50 11.24 -11.55 41.40
N LEU A 51 12.48 -11.24 41.04
CA LEU A 51 12.93 -11.15 39.64
C LEU A 51 13.37 -12.51 39.05
N GLY A 52 13.51 -13.57 39.86
CA GLY A 52 13.96 -14.89 39.40
C GLY A 52 15.35 -14.85 38.74
N ALA A 53 16.17 -13.88 39.10
CA ALA A 53 17.49 -13.64 38.53
C ALA A 53 18.56 -13.57 39.60
N GLU A 54 19.69 -14.25 39.40
CA GLU A 54 20.90 -14.05 40.20
C GLU A 54 21.56 -12.74 39.78
N ILE A 55 21.43 -11.70 40.58
CA ILE A 55 22.15 -10.44 40.35
C ILE A 55 23.38 -10.47 41.25
N LYS A 56 24.55 -10.55 40.65
CA LYS A 56 25.83 -10.43 41.37
C LYS A 56 26.36 -9.02 41.15
N ALA A 57 26.34 -8.22 42.21
CA ALA A 57 27.07 -7.00 42.26
C ALA A 57 28.56 -7.30 42.55
N MET A 58 29.44 -7.08 41.59
CA MET A 58 30.90 -7.13 41.82
C MET A 58 31.37 -5.71 41.97
N GLY A 59 31.53 -5.25 43.18
CA GLY A 59 32.12 -3.93 43.47
C GLY A 59 33.64 -4.03 43.60
N PHE A 60 34.34 -3.17 42.90
CA PHE A 60 35.74 -2.87 43.12
C PHE A 60 35.85 -1.42 43.58
N SER A 61 36.21 -1.17 44.82
CA SER A 61 36.44 0.15 45.32
C SER A 61 37.92 0.51 45.29
N ASN A 62 38.24 1.50 44.54
CA ASN A 62 39.34 2.42 44.89
C ASN A 62 38.71 3.81 44.97
N GLU A 63 38.98 4.55 45.99
CA GLU A 63 38.27 5.77 46.43
C GLU A 63 38.08 6.90 45.41
N LYS A 64 38.52 6.71 44.16
CA LYS A 64 38.34 7.67 43.06
C LYS A 64 37.72 7.12 41.77
N ASN A 65 37.61 5.80 41.62
CA ASN A 65 37.01 5.18 40.42
C ASN A 65 36.21 3.92 40.81
N ALA A 66 34.91 4.03 41.04
CA ALA A 66 34.05 2.90 41.33
C ALA A 66 33.42 2.38 40.02
N VAL A 67 33.53 1.07 39.80
CA VAL A 67 32.87 0.37 38.70
C VAL A 67 31.95 -0.67 39.28
N TYR A 68 30.68 -0.58 39.00
CA TYR A 68 29.68 -1.56 39.41
C TYR A 68 29.25 -2.36 38.16
N SER A 69 29.38 -3.66 38.28
CA SER A 69 28.94 -4.58 37.23
C SER A 69 27.78 -5.41 37.71
N PHE A 70 26.71 -5.42 36.97
CA PHE A 70 25.52 -6.24 37.23
C PHE A 70 25.43 -7.28 36.11
N LEU A 71 25.23 -8.53 36.47
CA LEU A 71 25.02 -9.61 35.52
C LEU A 71 23.62 -10.17 35.66
N PHE A 72 22.78 -9.97 34.64
CA PHE A 72 21.50 -10.63 34.55
C PHE A 72 21.66 -12.02 33.98
N ILE A 73 21.15 -13.04 34.68
CA ILE A 73 21.07 -14.42 34.21
C ILE A 73 19.64 -14.89 34.45
N GLY A 74 18.80 -14.82 33.40
CA GLY A 74 17.39 -15.19 33.52
C GLY A 74 16.74 -15.47 32.17
N PRO A 75 15.45 -15.84 32.18
CA PRO A 75 14.66 -15.99 30.97
C PRO A 75 14.53 -14.67 30.18
N GLU A 76 14.34 -14.75 28.86
CA GLU A 76 14.28 -13.57 27.98
C GLU A 76 13.08 -12.66 28.30
N ASP A 77 11.97 -13.23 28.77
CA ASP A 77 10.78 -12.51 29.21
C ASP A 77 11.01 -11.61 30.44
N LYS A 78 11.99 -11.94 31.29
CA LYS A 78 12.38 -11.17 32.47
C LYS A 78 13.43 -10.09 32.19
N LYS A 79 13.98 -10.06 30.97
CA LYS A 79 14.98 -9.09 30.54
C LYS A 79 14.48 -7.65 30.67
N ARG A 80 13.20 -7.42 30.34
CA ARG A 80 12.56 -6.10 30.40
C ARG A 80 12.44 -5.59 31.83
N GLU A 81 12.05 -6.46 32.78
CA GLU A 81 11.98 -6.12 34.19
C GLU A 81 13.37 -5.75 34.75
N PHE A 82 14.40 -6.48 34.33
CA PHE A 82 15.78 -6.17 34.71
C PHE A 82 16.26 -4.84 34.12
N MET A 83 15.95 -4.56 32.85
CA MET A 83 16.32 -3.29 32.23
C MET A 83 15.59 -2.12 32.88
N GLY A 84 14.29 -2.25 33.19
CA GLY A 84 13.54 -1.26 33.96
C GLY A 84 14.11 -1.03 35.35
N PHE A 85 14.56 -2.11 36.01
CA PHE A 85 15.27 -2.01 37.29
C PHE A 85 16.58 -1.21 37.15
N VAL A 86 17.40 -1.49 36.14
CA VAL A 86 18.66 -0.78 35.89
C VAL A 86 18.40 0.70 35.57
N GLU A 87 17.39 1.00 34.76
CA GLU A 87 16.97 2.37 34.46
C GLU A 87 16.51 3.09 35.73
N ASN A 88 15.65 2.50 36.53
CA ASN A 88 15.20 3.06 37.81
C ASN A 88 16.35 3.23 38.79
N PHE A 89 17.24 2.27 38.88
CA PHE A 89 18.44 2.35 39.72
C PHE A 89 19.38 3.49 39.24
N CYS A 90 19.54 3.64 37.92
CA CYS A 90 20.40 4.67 37.37
C CYS A 90 19.77 6.08 37.41
N LEU A 91 18.45 6.21 37.37
CA LEU A 91 17.75 7.49 37.29
C LEU A 91 17.34 8.06 38.66
N GLY A 92 17.28 7.22 39.72
CA GLY A 92 16.79 7.60 41.05
C GLY A 92 15.28 7.88 41.06
N GLU A 93 14.68 7.89 42.26
CA GLU A 93 13.22 8.04 42.46
C GLU A 93 12.65 9.38 41.97
N GLU A 94 13.46 10.45 41.89
CA GLU A 94 13.00 11.79 41.42
C GLU A 94 12.85 11.89 39.91
N ALA A 95 13.53 11.05 39.14
CA ALA A 95 13.34 10.99 37.69
C ALA A 95 12.13 10.15 37.26
N GLN A 96 11.50 9.42 38.20
CA GLN A 96 10.30 8.65 37.93
C GLN A 96 9.05 9.52 37.68
N GLN A 97 9.10 10.82 37.94
CA GLN A 97 7.95 11.71 37.68
C GLN A 97 7.91 12.26 36.25
N GLU A 98 8.92 12.02 35.41
CA GLU A 98 8.97 12.57 34.05
C GLU A 98 9.18 11.54 32.92
N THR A 99 9.42 10.27 33.19
CA THR A 99 9.27 9.26 32.16
C THR A 99 7.78 8.95 32.02
N GLN A 100 7.04 9.75 31.27
CA GLN A 100 5.76 9.31 30.73
C GLN A 100 6.05 7.96 30.05
N GLU A 101 5.40 6.90 30.53
CA GLU A 101 5.39 5.64 29.77
C GLU A 101 4.93 5.99 28.36
N GLU A 102 5.79 5.80 27.37
CA GLU A 102 5.42 6.03 25.97
C GLU A 102 4.16 5.22 25.69
N THR A 103 3.14 5.91 25.24
CA THR A 103 1.85 5.30 24.93
C THR A 103 1.88 4.70 23.50
N GLU A 104 0.88 3.89 23.18
CA GLU A 104 0.66 3.46 21.79
C GLU A 104 0.73 4.63 20.81
N GLN A 105 0.12 5.76 21.18
CA GLN A 105 0.08 6.97 20.33
C GLN A 105 1.45 7.60 20.14
N ASP A 106 2.33 7.55 21.13
CA ASP A 106 3.70 8.06 21.02
C ASP A 106 4.51 7.22 20.04
N TYR A 107 4.39 5.88 20.11
CA TYR A 107 5.05 4.99 19.15
C TYR A 107 4.53 5.19 17.72
N LEU A 108 3.24 5.34 17.53
CA LEU A 108 2.65 5.64 16.21
C LEU A 108 3.12 6.98 15.68
N HIS A 109 3.12 8.01 16.52
CA HIS A 109 3.60 9.35 16.17
C HIS A 109 5.10 9.35 15.82
N ASN A 110 5.91 8.71 16.63
CA ASN A 110 7.35 8.56 16.39
C ASN A 110 7.62 7.82 15.08
N ALA A 111 6.88 6.74 14.81
CA ALA A 111 6.98 5.99 13.56
C ALA A 111 6.69 6.87 12.34
N GLN A 112 5.63 7.68 12.39
CA GLN A 112 5.26 8.61 11.32
C GLN A 112 6.35 9.68 11.11
N ASN A 113 6.90 10.23 12.19
CA ASN A 113 8.00 11.21 12.12
C ASN A 113 9.26 10.61 11.49
N TYR A 114 9.66 9.41 11.90
CA TYR A 114 10.80 8.71 11.30
C TYR A 114 10.55 8.40 9.82
N GLN A 115 9.33 8.01 9.46
CA GLN A 115 8.97 7.76 8.06
C GLN A 115 9.07 9.04 7.21
N GLN A 116 8.59 10.17 7.71
CA GLN A 116 8.70 11.48 7.03
C GLN A 116 10.16 11.95 6.90
N ALA A 117 11.00 11.64 7.90
CA ALA A 117 12.43 11.91 7.87
C ALA A 117 13.23 10.94 6.98
N GLY A 118 12.58 9.93 6.39
CA GLY A 118 13.23 8.92 5.56
C GLY A 118 13.99 7.84 6.33
N ASN A 119 13.89 7.83 7.67
CA ASN A 119 14.49 6.78 8.51
C ASN A 119 13.51 5.60 8.65
N VAL A 120 13.45 4.78 7.62
CA VAL A 120 12.46 3.71 7.50
C VAL A 120 12.70 2.55 8.46
N GLU A 121 13.94 2.29 8.85
CA GLU A 121 14.29 1.25 9.82
C GLU A 121 13.76 1.61 11.21
N MET A 122 13.97 2.85 11.64
CA MET A 122 13.45 3.33 12.93
C MET A 122 11.92 3.39 12.92
N ALA A 123 11.31 3.83 11.81
CA ALA A 123 9.86 3.82 11.65
C ALA A 123 9.29 2.41 11.82
N PHE A 124 9.89 1.41 11.18
CA PHE A 124 9.50 0.01 11.31
C PHE A 124 9.60 -0.48 12.76
N GLN A 125 10.69 -0.15 13.46
CA GLN A 125 10.87 -0.55 14.86
C GLN A 125 9.79 0.04 15.77
N GLN A 126 9.43 1.31 15.59
CA GLN A 126 8.37 1.96 16.36
C GLN A 126 7.01 1.31 16.08
N TYR A 127 6.67 1.06 14.81
CA TYR A 127 5.46 0.32 14.47
C TYR A 127 5.46 -1.09 15.06
N MET A 128 6.61 -1.77 15.11
CA MET A 128 6.71 -3.11 15.71
C MET A 128 6.45 -3.10 17.21
N VAL A 129 6.89 -2.09 17.94
CA VAL A 129 6.57 -1.94 19.38
C VAL A 129 5.07 -1.73 19.54
N ALA A 130 4.48 -0.75 18.84
CA ALA A 130 3.03 -0.52 18.91
C ALA A 130 2.21 -1.76 18.52
N ALA A 131 2.66 -2.51 17.52
CA ALA A 131 1.96 -3.70 17.04
C ALA A 131 2.04 -4.91 18.00
N ARG A 132 3.18 -5.10 18.68
CA ARG A 132 3.42 -6.25 19.56
C ARG A 132 2.97 -6.00 20.98
N ASP A 133 3.36 -4.85 21.55
CA ASP A 133 3.22 -4.56 22.97
C ASP A 133 1.83 -3.99 23.28
N TYR A 134 1.27 -3.21 22.35
CA TYR A 134 -0.07 -2.61 22.50
C TYR A 134 -1.14 -3.30 21.67
N GLY A 135 -0.76 -4.16 20.74
CA GLY A 135 -1.71 -4.86 19.87
C GLY A 135 -2.41 -3.96 18.85
N SER A 136 -1.90 -2.77 18.62
CA SER A 136 -2.49 -1.74 17.74
C SER A 136 -2.81 -2.28 16.34
N PRO A 137 -4.06 -2.29 15.89
CA PRO A 137 -4.40 -2.76 14.55
C PRO A 137 -3.84 -1.86 13.45
N GLU A 138 -3.72 -0.55 13.70
CA GLU A 138 -3.07 0.39 12.79
C GLU A 138 -1.58 0.06 12.65
N ALA A 139 -0.87 -0.12 13.77
CA ALA A 139 0.54 -0.48 13.73
C ALA A 139 0.77 -1.85 13.07
N GLN A 140 -0.08 -2.84 13.35
CA GLN A 140 -0.02 -4.15 12.71
C GLN A 140 -0.19 -4.04 11.20
N PHE A 141 -1.09 -3.18 10.73
CA PHE A 141 -1.27 -2.89 9.31
C PHE A 141 -0.03 -2.23 8.70
N GLU A 142 0.58 -1.25 9.38
CA GLU A 142 1.79 -0.59 8.88
C GLU A 142 3.00 -1.54 8.87
N VAL A 143 3.17 -2.40 9.89
CA VAL A 143 4.18 -3.48 9.89
C VAL A 143 3.97 -4.42 8.70
N ALA A 144 2.72 -4.79 8.40
CA ALA A 144 2.41 -5.61 7.23
C ALA A 144 2.83 -4.91 5.92
N ARG A 145 2.58 -3.60 5.81
CA ARG A 145 3.02 -2.78 4.65
C ARG A 145 4.54 -2.73 4.53
N CYS A 146 5.24 -2.59 5.65
CA CYS A 146 6.70 -2.61 5.66
C CYS A 146 7.24 -3.94 5.11
N TYR A 147 6.71 -5.07 5.56
CA TYR A 147 7.08 -6.38 5.01
C TYR A 147 6.70 -6.53 3.54
N GLN A 148 5.53 -6.05 3.12
CA GLN A 148 5.07 -6.13 1.72
C GLN A 148 6.00 -5.37 0.77
N ASN A 149 6.48 -4.20 1.19
CA ASN A 149 7.25 -3.29 0.35
C ASN A 149 8.78 -3.44 0.55
N GLY A 150 9.24 -4.09 1.61
CA GLY A 150 10.64 -4.11 2.01
C GLY A 150 11.11 -2.76 2.58
N THR A 151 10.23 -2.06 3.33
CA THR A 151 10.52 -0.72 3.86
C THR A 151 10.98 -0.84 5.31
N GLY A 152 12.25 -0.57 5.58
CA GLY A 152 12.85 -0.71 6.92
C GLY A 152 13.02 -2.15 7.40
N VAL A 153 12.68 -3.13 6.57
CA VAL A 153 12.81 -4.57 6.83
C VAL A 153 12.93 -5.33 5.52
N GLU A 154 13.51 -6.52 5.54
CA GLU A 154 13.55 -7.39 4.35
C GLU A 154 12.13 -7.73 3.90
N LYS A 155 11.89 -7.64 2.57
CA LYS A 155 10.58 -7.94 1.99
C LYS A 155 10.19 -9.39 2.25
N SER A 156 8.97 -9.59 2.77
CA SER A 156 8.35 -10.91 2.95
C SER A 156 6.85 -10.80 2.82
N GLU A 157 6.31 -11.38 1.77
CA GLU A 157 4.86 -11.40 1.52
C GLU A 157 4.14 -12.28 2.55
N GLU A 158 4.77 -13.36 3.02
CA GLU A 158 4.24 -14.25 4.06
C GLU A 158 4.11 -13.52 5.39
N ASN A 159 5.15 -12.80 5.82
CA ASN A 159 5.10 -12.00 7.04
C ASN A 159 4.08 -10.87 6.93
N ALA A 160 3.95 -10.24 5.75
CA ALA A 160 2.92 -9.25 5.52
C ALA A 160 1.51 -9.81 5.75
N VAL A 161 1.22 -11.00 5.22
CA VAL A 161 -0.08 -11.69 5.41
C VAL A 161 -0.34 -11.98 6.89
N VAL A 162 0.67 -12.44 7.64
CA VAL A 162 0.52 -12.71 9.07
C VAL A 162 0.07 -11.45 9.82
N TRP A 163 0.68 -10.31 9.54
CA TRP A 163 0.36 -9.05 10.20
C TRP A 163 -0.96 -8.45 9.69
N TYR A 164 -1.26 -8.53 8.39
CA TYR A 164 -2.58 -8.15 7.87
C TYR A 164 -3.70 -8.96 8.53
N LYS A 165 -3.49 -10.26 8.74
CA LYS A 165 -4.47 -11.13 9.40
C LYS A 165 -4.75 -10.68 10.83
N LYS A 166 -3.71 -10.38 11.63
CA LYS A 166 -3.86 -9.86 13.00
C LYS A 166 -4.68 -8.57 13.05
N ALA A 167 -4.36 -7.61 12.19
CA ALA A 167 -5.11 -6.36 12.11
C ALA A 167 -6.56 -6.55 11.61
N ALA A 168 -6.76 -7.44 10.63
CA ALA A 168 -8.07 -7.77 10.07
C ALA A 168 -8.99 -8.48 11.07
N GLU A 169 -8.45 -9.34 11.92
CA GLU A 169 -9.16 -10.03 13.01
C GLU A 169 -9.67 -9.03 14.07
N GLN A 170 -8.96 -7.93 14.26
CA GLN A 170 -9.39 -6.81 15.12
C GLN A 170 -10.39 -5.86 14.43
N GLY A 171 -10.80 -6.15 13.20
CA GLY A 171 -11.79 -5.36 12.48
C GLY A 171 -11.20 -4.20 11.65
N TYR A 172 -9.87 -4.06 11.52
CA TYR A 172 -9.28 -2.96 10.77
C TYR A 172 -9.59 -3.11 9.26
N ALA A 173 -10.45 -2.24 8.74
CA ALA A 173 -11.03 -2.38 7.39
C ALA A 173 -9.99 -2.38 6.27
N GLU A 174 -8.95 -1.54 6.38
CA GLU A 174 -7.87 -1.52 5.38
C GLU A 174 -7.07 -2.83 5.38
N ALA A 175 -6.84 -3.43 6.56
CA ALA A 175 -6.18 -4.72 6.64
C ALA A 175 -7.05 -5.86 6.08
N GLN A 176 -8.37 -5.84 6.37
CA GLN A 176 -9.31 -6.79 5.78
C GLN A 176 -9.29 -6.71 4.26
N LYS A 177 -9.34 -5.49 3.69
CA LYS A 177 -9.25 -5.28 2.24
C LYS A 177 -7.92 -5.80 1.69
N LYS A 178 -6.79 -5.50 2.33
CA LYS A 178 -5.46 -5.96 1.90
C LYS A 178 -5.30 -7.48 2.02
N LEU A 179 -5.82 -8.08 3.08
CA LEU A 179 -5.85 -9.53 3.23
C LEU A 179 -6.69 -10.18 2.12
N GLY A 180 -7.82 -9.56 1.75
CA GLY A 180 -8.62 -9.96 0.60
C GLY A 180 -7.82 -9.92 -0.71
N ASP A 181 -7.01 -8.88 -0.93
CA ASP A 181 -6.10 -8.81 -2.08
C ASP A 181 -5.09 -9.97 -2.06
N CYS A 182 -4.50 -10.27 -0.90
CA CYS A 182 -3.54 -11.38 -0.76
C CYS A 182 -4.18 -12.72 -1.15
N TYR A 183 -5.36 -13.03 -0.66
CA TYR A 183 -6.09 -14.24 -1.04
C TYR A 183 -6.51 -14.25 -2.51
N ASN A 184 -6.94 -13.10 -3.06
CA ASN A 184 -7.38 -13.01 -4.45
C ASN A 184 -6.26 -13.27 -5.46
N TYR A 185 -5.05 -12.80 -5.17
CA TYR A 185 -3.90 -12.93 -6.06
C TYR A 185 -2.94 -14.06 -5.69
N GLY A 186 -3.04 -14.62 -4.48
CA GLY A 186 -2.13 -15.64 -3.98
C GLY A 186 -0.79 -15.05 -3.56
N THR A 187 -0.78 -13.83 -2.97
CA THR A 187 0.42 -13.11 -2.57
C THR A 187 0.73 -13.42 -1.11
N GLY A 188 1.82 -14.11 -0.83
CA GLY A 188 2.22 -14.53 0.53
C GLY A 188 1.30 -15.59 1.16
N VAL A 189 0.29 -16.05 0.43
CA VAL A 189 -0.66 -17.07 0.85
C VAL A 189 -1.23 -17.78 -0.37
N ALA A 190 -1.70 -19.00 -0.24
CA ALA A 190 -2.39 -19.70 -1.33
C ALA A 190 -3.63 -18.90 -1.77
N LYS A 191 -3.85 -18.84 -3.08
CA LYS A 191 -5.02 -18.18 -3.66
C LYS A 191 -6.31 -18.85 -3.19
N ASP A 192 -7.20 -18.02 -2.63
CA ASP A 192 -8.51 -18.47 -2.13
C ASP A 192 -9.55 -17.37 -2.36
N LEU A 193 -10.40 -17.56 -3.35
CA LEU A 193 -11.40 -16.56 -3.74
C LEU A 193 -12.55 -16.44 -2.74
N GLU A 194 -12.85 -17.48 -1.98
CA GLU A 194 -13.89 -17.46 -0.94
C GLU A 194 -13.41 -16.63 0.25
N GLN A 195 -12.18 -16.85 0.69
CA GLN A 195 -11.56 -16.02 1.74
C GLN A 195 -11.40 -14.56 1.28
N ALA A 196 -11.03 -14.33 0.01
CA ALA A 196 -10.95 -12.98 -0.54
C ALA A 196 -12.31 -12.26 -0.49
N PHE A 197 -13.38 -12.95 -0.92
CA PHE A 197 -14.75 -12.43 -0.85
C PHE A 197 -15.15 -12.05 0.58
N GLU A 198 -14.94 -12.95 1.55
CA GLU A 198 -15.28 -12.68 2.95
C GLU A 198 -14.48 -11.50 3.55
N CYS A 199 -13.21 -11.38 3.22
CA CYS A 199 -12.39 -10.25 3.63
C CYS A 199 -12.91 -8.93 3.03
N TYR A 200 -13.22 -8.91 1.72
CA TYR A 200 -13.79 -7.73 1.08
C TYR A 200 -15.16 -7.38 1.64
N ARG A 201 -16.01 -8.39 1.94
CA ARG A 201 -17.33 -8.18 2.52
C ARG A 201 -17.23 -7.46 3.87
N LYS A 202 -16.38 -7.97 4.78
CA LYS A 202 -16.17 -7.36 6.10
C LYS A 202 -15.70 -5.91 6.01
N ALA A 203 -14.75 -5.61 5.12
CA ALA A 203 -14.27 -4.25 4.92
C ALA A 203 -15.32 -3.34 4.25
N ALA A 204 -16.08 -3.88 3.28
CA ALA A 204 -17.13 -3.15 2.56
C ALA A 204 -18.30 -2.76 3.47
N GLU A 205 -18.70 -3.65 4.37
CA GLU A 205 -19.74 -3.39 5.39
C GLU A 205 -19.33 -2.26 6.36
N GLN A 206 -18.04 -2.06 6.58
CA GLN A 206 -17.49 -0.93 7.34
C GLN A 206 -17.36 0.37 6.51
N GLY A 207 -17.79 0.36 5.25
CA GLY A 207 -17.77 1.55 4.41
C GLY A 207 -16.50 1.73 3.57
N ASN A 208 -15.54 0.79 3.59
CA ASN A 208 -14.33 0.92 2.78
C ASN A 208 -14.68 0.89 1.27
N ALA A 209 -14.54 2.04 0.59
CA ALA A 209 -14.96 2.19 -0.81
C ALA A 209 -14.23 1.23 -1.77
N ARG A 210 -12.94 0.99 -1.56
CA ARG A 210 -12.17 0.06 -2.39
C ARG A 210 -12.62 -1.38 -2.19
N ALA A 211 -12.92 -1.76 -0.95
CA ALA A 211 -13.47 -3.08 -0.65
C ALA A 211 -14.89 -3.25 -1.23
N GLN A 212 -15.73 -2.21 -1.17
CA GLN A 212 -17.05 -2.21 -1.82
C GLN A 212 -16.93 -2.42 -3.33
N ASN A 213 -16.01 -1.72 -4.00
CA ASN A 213 -15.75 -1.95 -5.42
C ASN A 213 -15.27 -3.40 -5.69
N ASN A 214 -14.32 -3.91 -4.89
CA ASN A 214 -13.82 -5.27 -5.06
C ASN A 214 -14.90 -6.32 -4.81
N LEU A 215 -15.77 -6.10 -3.83
CA LEU A 215 -16.93 -6.95 -3.57
C LEU A 215 -17.91 -6.93 -4.75
N GLY A 216 -18.16 -5.77 -5.34
CA GLY A 216 -18.91 -5.63 -6.58
C GLY A 216 -18.30 -6.45 -7.74
N VAL A 217 -16.98 -6.42 -7.87
CA VAL A 217 -16.25 -7.24 -8.86
C VAL A 217 -16.43 -8.74 -8.58
N CYS A 218 -16.37 -9.16 -7.31
CA CYS A 218 -16.60 -10.56 -6.93
C CYS A 218 -18.01 -11.03 -7.36
N TYR A 219 -19.05 -10.27 -7.06
CA TYR A 219 -20.42 -10.57 -7.49
C TYR A 219 -20.58 -10.56 -9.01
N MET A 220 -19.97 -9.58 -9.71
CA MET A 220 -20.08 -9.49 -11.17
C MET A 220 -19.46 -10.71 -11.88
N LYS A 221 -18.32 -11.18 -11.37
CA LYS A 221 -17.56 -12.31 -11.96
C LYS A 221 -17.99 -13.68 -11.43
N GLY A 222 -18.57 -13.74 -10.25
CA GLY A 222 -18.79 -14.99 -9.52
C GLY A 222 -17.48 -15.51 -8.90
N SER A 223 -16.66 -14.63 -8.33
CA SER A 223 -15.38 -14.99 -7.72
C SER A 223 -15.55 -15.18 -6.22
N GLY A 224 -15.45 -16.43 -5.75
CA GLY A 224 -15.69 -16.80 -4.34
C GLY A 224 -17.17 -16.79 -3.91
N ILE A 225 -18.07 -16.45 -4.82
CA ILE A 225 -19.52 -16.41 -4.62
C ILE A 225 -20.25 -16.65 -5.95
N ALA A 226 -21.51 -17.02 -5.92
CA ALA A 226 -22.34 -17.05 -7.12
C ALA A 226 -22.48 -15.65 -7.74
N LYS A 227 -22.58 -15.60 -9.07
CA LYS A 227 -22.81 -14.32 -9.78
C LYS A 227 -24.08 -13.65 -9.29
N GLY A 228 -23.97 -12.35 -9.01
CA GLY A 228 -25.06 -11.50 -8.55
C GLY A 228 -24.93 -10.09 -9.15
N PRO A 229 -25.37 -9.86 -10.41
CA PRO A 229 -25.22 -8.54 -11.04
C PRO A 229 -25.93 -7.43 -10.29
N VAL A 230 -27.06 -7.70 -9.65
CA VAL A 230 -27.81 -6.73 -8.84
C VAL A 230 -26.97 -6.31 -7.63
N GLN A 231 -26.46 -7.28 -6.88
CA GLN A 231 -25.57 -7.01 -5.74
C GLN A 231 -24.28 -6.28 -6.17
N ALA A 232 -23.73 -6.65 -7.34
CA ALA A 232 -22.58 -5.95 -7.88
C ALA A 232 -22.86 -4.47 -8.12
N ALA A 233 -23.97 -4.14 -8.76
CA ALA A 233 -24.37 -2.76 -9.04
C ALA A 233 -24.63 -1.96 -7.74
N GLU A 234 -25.26 -2.57 -6.73
CA GLU A 234 -25.47 -1.95 -5.42
C GLU A 234 -24.15 -1.61 -4.71
N TRP A 235 -23.18 -2.51 -4.72
CA TRP A 235 -21.87 -2.27 -4.11
C TRP A 235 -21.06 -1.25 -4.90
N TYR A 236 -21.11 -1.27 -6.24
CA TYR A 236 -20.51 -0.23 -7.05
C TYR A 236 -21.12 1.14 -6.77
N ALA A 237 -22.44 1.22 -6.61
CA ALA A 237 -23.13 2.47 -6.30
C ALA A 237 -22.63 3.08 -4.98
N ARG A 238 -22.55 2.29 -3.91
CA ARG A 238 -22.03 2.74 -2.61
C ARG A 238 -20.59 3.27 -2.71
N ALA A 239 -19.72 2.59 -3.45
CA ALA A 239 -18.35 3.03 -3.65
C ALA A 239 -18.25 4.26 -4.58
N ALA A 240 -19.12 4.35 -5.59
CA ALA A 240 -19.18 5.46 -6.54
C ALA A 240 -19.67 6.75 -5.87
N GLU A 241 -20.64 6.65 -4.96
CA GLU A 241 -21.13 7.76 -4.14
C GLU A 241 -20.05 8.33 -3.21
N GLN A 242 -19.12 7.49 -2.76
CA GLN A 242 -17.93 7.93 -2.01
C GLN A 242 -16.83 8.55 -2.92
N GLY A 243 -17.08 8.65 -4.21
CA GLY A 243 -16.16 9.30 -5.15
C GLY A 243 -15.11 8.36 -5.78
N LEU A 244 -15.13 7.06 -5.54
CA LEU A 244 -14.14 6.14 -6.11
C LEU A 244 -14.31 6.02 -7.64
N ALA A 245 -13.32 6.51 -8.40
CA ALA A 245 -13.41 6.60 -9.86
C ALA A 245 -13.60 5.22 -10.54
N GLU A 246 -12.93 4.18 -10.05
CA GLU A 246 -13.09 2.81 -10.56
C GLU A 246 -14.52 2.30 -10.38
N ALA A 247 -15.13 2.58 -9.23
CA ALA A 247 -16.51 2.21 -8.96
C ALA A 247 -17.51 3.00 -9.80
N GLN A 248 -17.27 4.29 -10.00
CA GLN A 248 -18.07 5.12 -10.91
C GLN A 248 -18.04 4.58 -12.34
N ASN A 249 -16.86 4.22 -12.84
CA ASN A 249 -16.75 3.59 -14.15
C ASN A 249 -17.46 2.22 -14.20
N ASN A 250 -17.33 1.40 -13.16
CA ASN A 250 -18.00 0.09 -13.12
C ASN A 250 -19.53 0.22 -13.04
N LEU A 251 -20.03 1.17 -12.28
CA LEU A 251 -21.46 1.49 -12.23
C LEU A 251 -21.95 2.02 -13.57
N GLY A 252 -21.17 2.89 -14.24
CA GLY A 252 -21.46 3.33 -15.61
C GLY A 252 -21.58 2.15 -16.58
N LEU A 253 -20.70 1.16 -16.49
CA LEU A 253 -20.79 -0.08 -17.28
C LEU A 253 -22.06 -0.88 -16.94
N CYS A 254 -22.48 -0.92 -15.68
CA CYS A 254 -23.73 -1.56 -15.29
C CYS A 254 -24.93 -0.90 -15.97
N TYR A 255 -25.03 0.42 -15.93
CA TYR A 255 -26.10 1.18 -16.59
C TYR A 255 -26.04 1.08 -18.12
N MET A 256 -24.86 1.12 -18.72
CA MET A 256 -24.69 1.01 -20.18
C MET A 256 -25.20 -0.31 -20.71
N ASN A 257 -24.94 -1.41 -19.98
CA ASN A 257 -25.25 -2.76 -20.44
C ASN A 257 -26.54 -3.34 -19.82
N GLY A 258 -27.13 -2.70 -18.83
CA GLY A 258 -28.26 -3.25 -18.08
C GLY A 258 -27.86 -4.41 -17.16
N ASN A 259 -26.63 -4.42 -16.64
CA ASN A 259 -26.13 -5.47 -15.76
C ASN A 259 -26.47 -5.17 -14.30
N GLY A 260 -27.51 -5.84 -13.79
CA GLY A 260 -28.00 -5.68 -12.41
C GLY A 260 -28.81 -4.41 -12.16
N VAL A 261 -28.94 -3.55 -13.16
CA VAL A 261 -29.79 -2.36 -13.17
C VAL A 261 -30.50 -2.26 -14.52
N THR A 262 -31.59 -1.50 -14.60
CA THR A 262 -32.20 -1.14 -15.89
C THR A 262 -31.20 -0.40 -16.76
N LYS A 263 -31.08 -0.78 -18.02
CA LYS A 263 -30.21 -0.10 -18.98
C LYS A 263 -30.59 1.37 -19.08
N ASP A 264 -29.62 2.26 -18.81
CA ASP A 264 -29.77 3.71 -18.86
C ASP A 264 -28.45 4.35 -19.33
N PRO A 265 -28.28 4.57 -20.64
CA PRO A 265 -27.08 5.19 -21.19
C PRO A 265 -26.81 6.61 -20.68
N VAL A 266 -27.86 7.36 -20.28
CA VAL A 266 -27.69 8.71 -19.74
C VAL A 266 -26.99 8.65 -18.38
N GLN A 267 -27.50 7.83 -17.48
CA GLN A 267 -26.84 7.55 -16.19
C GLN A 267 -25.40 7.01 -16.38
N ALA A 268 -25.21 6.14 -17.37
CA ALA A 268 -23.87 5.60 -17.67
C ALA A 268 -22.90 6.72 -18.05
N ALA A 269 -23.30 7.62 -18.95
CA ALA A 269 -22.47 8.74 -19.38
C ALA A 269 -22.15 9.72 -18.23
N GLU A 270 -23.09 9.97 -17.32
CA GLU A 270 -22.87 10.78 -16.13
C GLU A 270 -21.83 10.19 -15.19
N TRP A 271 -21.91 8.88 -14.94
CA TRP A 271 -20.94 8.18 -14.09
C TRP A 271 -19.56 8.10 -14.76
N TYR A 272 -19.50 7.88 -16.07
CA TYR A 272 -18.24 7.95 -16.81
C TYR A 272 -17.62 9.35 -16.76
N ALA A 273 -18.43 10.41 -16.85
CA ALA A 273 -17.95 11.78 -16.77
C ALA A 273 -17.27 12.06 -15.41
N ARG A 274 -17.91 11.70 -14.30
CA ARG A 274 -17.33 11.85 -12.97
C ARG A 274 -16.01 11.12 -12.81
N ALA A 275 -15.92 9.89 -13.31
CA ALA A 275 -14.67 9.12 -13.24
C ALA A 275 -13.60 9.66 -14.21
N ALA A 276 -14.00 10.14 -15.39
CA ALA A 276 -13.10 10.71 -16.39
C ALA A 276 -12.49 12.05 -15.94
N GLU A 277 -13.25 12.87 -15.23
CA GLU A 277 -12.79 14.13 -14.63
C GLU A 277 -11.74 13.88 -13.52
N GLN A 278 -11.82 12.76 -12.82
CA GLN A 278 -10.80 12.31 -11.88
C GLN A 278 -9.54 11.71 -12.56
N GLY A 279 -9.54 11.65 -13.89
CA GLY A 279 -8.39 11.18 -14.67
C GLY A 279 -8.39 9.69 -14.99
N LEU A 280 -9.45 8.91 -14.63
CA LEU A 280 -9.45 7.47 -14.91
C LEU A 280 -9.50 7.21 -16.43
N ALA A 281 -8.41 6.68 -16.99
CA ALA A 281 -8.24 6.49 -18.44
C ALA A 281 -9.34 5.66 -19.10
N ARG A 282 -9.81 4.59 -18.41
CA ARG A 282 -10.91 3.74 -18.92
C ARG A 282 -12.22 4.51 -19.01
N ALA A 283 -12.51 5.35 -18.02
CA ALA A 283 -13.71 6.19 -18.02
C ALA A 283 -13.64 7.28 -19.08
N GLN A 284 -12.47 7.89 -19.28
CA GLN A 284 -12.22 8.84 -20.38
C GLN A 284 -12.51 8.22 -21.75
N TYR A 285 -12.03 7.00 -21.97
CA TYR A 285 -12.33 6.26 -23.21
C TYR A 285 -13.82 5.98 -23.35
N ASN A 286 -14.49 5.49 -22.29
CA ASN A 286 -15.92 5.19 -22.31
C ASN A 286 -16.76 6.45 -22.59
N LEU A 287 -16.42 7.57 -21.94
CA LEU A 287 -17.07 8.85 -22.21
C LEU A 287 -16.85 9.35 -23.65
N GLY A 288 -15.60 9.22 -24.16
CA GLY A 288 -15.28 9.51 -25.55
C GLY A 288 -16.10 8.67 -26.53
N TYR A 289 -16.32 7.40 -26.20
CA TYR A 289 -17.20 6.52 -26.97
C TYR A 289 -18.66 6.97 -26.92
N CYS A 290 -19.17 7.38 -25.77
CA CYS A 290 -20.52 7.95 -25.65
C CYS A 290 -20.69 9.20 -26.58
N TYR A 291 -19.77 10.14 -26.56
CA TYR A 291 -19.80 11.31 -27.44
C TYR A 291 -19.65 10.94 -28.92
N LYS A 292 -18.92 9.88 -29.26
CA LYS A 292 -18.75 9.40 -30.64
C LYS A 292 -20.04 8.83 -31.19
N THR A 293 -20.75 8.03 -30.39
CA THR A 293 -21.96 7.31 -30.81
C THR A 293 -23.24 8.12 -30.61
N GLY A 294 -23.27 9.03 -29.64
CA GLY A 294 -24.47 9.71 -29.17
C GLY A 294 -25.25 8.88 -28.16
N GLU A 295 -24.61 7.85 -27.53
CA GLU A 295 -25.26 6.97 -26.58
C GLU A 295 -25.19 7.59 -25.17
N GLY A 296 -26.35 8.01 -24.66
CA GLY A 296 -26.48 8.67 -23.37
C GLY A 296 -26.11 10.16 -23.33
N VAL A 297 -25.53 10.68 -24.40
CA VAL A 297 -25.20 12.12 -24.58
C VAL A 297 -25.43 12.52 -26.03
N GLU A 298 -25.59 13.81 -26.28
CA GLU A 298 -25.58 14.30 -27.65
C GLU A 298 -24.24 14.03 -28.33
N LYS A 299 -24.30 13.57 -29.58
CA LYS A 299 -23.10 13.27 -30.37
C LYS A 299 -22.24 14.52 -30.57
N ASP A 300 -20.99 14.44 -30.10
CA ASP A 300 -20.02 15.52 -30.20
C ASP A 300 -18.64 14.98 -30.62
N PRO A 301 -18.30 15.06 -31.93
CA PRO A 301 -17.00 14.56 -32.41
C PRO A 301 -15.79 15.22 -31.73
N LYS A 302 -15.87 16.51 -31.38
CA LYS A 302 -14.75 17.21 -30.73
C LYS A 302 -14.52 16.68 -29.30
N LYS A 303 -15.60 16.55 -28.52
CA LYS A 303 -15.49 15.94 -27.18
C LYS A 303 -15.07 14.47 -27.26
N ALA A 304 -15.55 13.73 -28.27
CA ALA A 304 -15.14 12.34 -28.48
C ALA A 304 -13.63 12.23 -28.68
N ALA A 305 -13.07 13.03 -29.59
CA ALA A 305 -11.64 13.03 -29.86
C ALA A 305 -10.83 13.49 -28.63
N MET A 306 -11.24 14.56 -27.96
CA MET A 306 -10.59 15.08 -26.74
C MET A 306 -10.49 14.01 -25.65
N TRP A 307 -11.58 13.31 -25.34
CA TRP A 307 -11.57 12.30 -24.29
C TRP A 307 -10.80 11.04 -24.69
N CYS A 308 -10.90 10.64 -25.98
CA CYS A 308 -10.07 9.55 -26.50
C CYS A 308 -8.58 9.89 -26.44
N GLU A 309 -8.18 11.14 -26.73
CA GLU A 309 -6.78 11.57 -26.66
C GLU A 309 -6.23 11.50 -25.24
N LYS A 310 -6.97 12.04 -24.25
CA LYS A 310 -6.61 11.92 -22.82
C LYS A 310 -6.39 10.46 -22.37
N ALA A 311 -7.27 9.56 -22.80
CA ALA A 311 -7.13 8.12 -22.49
C ALA A 311 -5.94 7.49 -23.24
N ALA A 312 -5.67 7.92 -24.46
CA ALA A 312 -4.56 7.44 -25.29
C ALA A 312 -3.19 7.87 -24.73
N GLU A 313 -3.09 9.09 -24.22
CA GLU A 313 -1.91 9.61 -23.52
C GLU A 313 -1.56 8.78 -22.29
N GLN A 314 -2.56 8.24 -21.60
CA GLN A 314 -2.38 7.32 -20.47
C GLN A 314 -2.10 5.87 -20.88
N GLY A 315 -1.92 5.60 -22.17
CA GLY A 315 -1.47 4.30 -22.67
C GLY A 315 -2.59 3.31 -23.03
N ILE A 316 -3.87 3.66 -22.98
CA ILE A 316 -4.96 2.75 -23.34
C ILE A 316 -4.93 2.44 -24.85
N ALA A 317 -4.56 1.22 -25.23
CA ALA A 317 -4.37 0.82 -26.63
C ALA A 317 -5.61 1.02 -27.53
N VAL A 318 -6.82 0.73 -26.98
CA VAL A 318 -8.05 0.95 -27.73
C VAL A 318 -8.35 2.44 -27.94
N ALA A 319 -7.97 3.29 -26.98
CA ALA A 319 -8.08 4.75 -27.12
C ALA A 319 -7.06 5.29 -28.12
N GLN A 320 -5.83 4.77 -28.10
CA GLN A 320 -4.80 5.12 -29.09
C GLN A 320 -5.24 4.77 -30.51
N ASN A 321 -5.81 3.59 -30.73
CA ASN A 321 -6.40 3.24 -32.03
C ASN A 321 -7.58 4.16 -32.40
N SER A 322 -8.39 4.56 -31.43
CA SER A 322 -9.54 5.43 -31.66
C SER A 322 -9.13 6.86 -32.01
N ILE A 323 -8.16 7.44 -31.31
CA ILE A 323 -7.66 8.78 -31.64
C ILE A 323 -6.85 8.76 -32.97
N GLY A 324 -6.12 7.67 -33.24
CA GLY A 324 -5.51 7.45 -34.54
C GLY A 324 -6.53 7.51 -35.69
N TYR A 325 -7.70 6.88 -35.50
CA TYR A 325 -8.81 6.99 -36.45
C TYR A 325 -9.35 8.42 -36.57
N CYS A 326 -9.47 9.14 -35.45
CA CYS A 326 -9.90 10.54 -35.47
C CYS A 326 -8.96 11.41 -36.33
N TYR A 327 -7.66 11.30 -36.15
CA TYR A 327 -6.67 12.02 -36.94
C TYR A 327 -6.62 11.55 -38.41
N ASP A 328 -6.83 10.26 -38.68
CA ASP A 328 -6.84 9.71 -40.02
C ASP A 328 -8.02 10.23 -40.88
N THR A 329 -9.18 10.41 -40.25
CA THR A 329 -10.43 10.78 -40.90
C THR A 329 -10.79 12.26 -40.78
N GLY A 330 -10.23 12.96 -39.79
CA GLY A 330 -10.64 14.31 -39.39
C GLY A 330 -11.89 14.32 -38.53
N PHE A 331 -12.18 13.21 -37.80
CA PHE A 331 -13.34 13.14 -36.92
C PHE A 331 -13.06 13.85 -35.61
N GLY A 332 -13.65 15.04 -35.42
CA GLY A 332 -13.54 15.87 -34.24
C GLY A 332 -12.19 16.57 -34.04
N VAL A 333 -11.22 16.34 -34.93
CA VAL A 333 -9.91 16.98 -34.97
C VAL A 333 -9.57 17.30 -36.40
N GLU A 334 -8.61 18.20 -36.64
CA GLU A 334 -8.03 18.41 -37.95
C GLU A 334 -7.34 17.12 -38.42
N LYS A 335 -7.55 16.77 -39.70
CA LYS A 335 -6.98 15.56 -40.27
C LYS A 335 -5.46 15.66 -40.31
N ASP A 336 -4.79 14.68 -39.72
CA ASP A 336 -3.33 14.56 -39.65
C ASP A 336 -2.93 13.09 -39.73
N THR A 337 -2.55 12.65 -40.91
CA THR A 337 -2.20 11.25 -41.14
C THR A 337 -0.90 10.83 -40.46
N SER A 338 0.02 11.78 -40.24
CA SER A 338 1.26 11.47 -39.49
C SER A 338 0.98 11.23 -37.99
N LYS A 339 0.11 12.05 -37.39
CA LYS A 339 -0.38 11.79 -36.04
C LYS A 339 -1.19 10.48 -35.96
N ALA A 340 -1.97 10.17 -36.99
CA ALA A 340 -2.69 8.90 -37.06
C ALA A 340 -1.72 7.70 -36.99
N VAL A 341 -0.66 7.72 -37.81
CA VAL A 341 0.39 6.68 -37.80
C VAL A 341 1.07 6.58 -36.46
N PHE A 342 1.40 7.70 -35.81
CA PHE A 342 1.99 7.72 -34.47
C PHE A 342 1.11 6.97 -33.46
N TRP A 343 -0.18 7.27 -33.41
CA TRP A 343 -1.09 6.64 -32.47
C TRP A 343 -1.40 5.19 -32.83
N TYR A 344 -1.55 4.85 -34.13
CA TYR A 344 -1.71 3.47 -34.55
C TYR A 344 -0.50 2.62 -34.18
N ARG A 345 0.72 3.14 -34.31
CA ARG A 345 1.94 2.44 -33.94
C ARG A 345 1.95 2.12 -32.45
N LYS A 346 1.69 3.11 -31.58
CA LYS A 346 1.60 2.90 -30.13
C LYS A 346 0.58 1.81 -29.76
N ALA A 347 -0.59 1.82 -30.38
CA ALA A 347 -1.61 0.81 -30.14
C ALA A 347 -1.19 -0.57 -30.69
N ALA A 348 -0.60 -0.61 -31.88
CA ALA A 348 -0.16 -1.83 -32.56
C ALA A 348 0.97 -2.55 -31.80
N GLU A 349 1.90 -1.80 -31.22
CA GLU A 349 2.99 -2.29 -30.37
C GLU A 349 2.45 -2.95 -29.09
N GLN A 350 1.32 -2.48 -28.58
CA GLN A 350 0.60 -3.10 -27.45
C GLN A 350 -0.28 -4.30 -27.87
N GLY A 351 -0.24 -4.70 -29.15
CA GLY A 351 -1.00 -5.84 -29.66
C GLY A 351 -2.43 -5.53 -30.09
N ASN A 352 -2.83 -4.25 -30.19
CA ASN A 352 -4.18 -3.93 -30.69
C ASN A 352 -4.31 -4.31 -32.17
N VAL A 353 -5.16 -5.32 -32.43
CA VAL A 353 -5.31 -5.95 -33.76
C VAL A 353 -5.76 -4.94 -34.82
N GLY A 354 -6.79 -4.13 -34.51
CA GLY A 354 -7.28 -3.12 -35.43
C GLY A 354 -6.24 -2.03 -35.77
N ALA A 355 -5.39 -1.69 -34.80
CA ALA A 355 -4.30 -0.74 -35.02
C ALA A 355 -3.18 -1.36 -35.87
N GLN A 356 -2.84 -2.64 -35.66
CA GLN A 356 -1.87 -3.36 -36.50
C GLN A 356 -2.30 -3.39 -37.95
N TYR A 357 -3.57 -3.71 -38.23
CA TYR A 357 -4.11 -3.68 -39.58
C TYR A 357 -4.05 -2.26 -40.20
N LYS A 358 -4.49 -1.23 -39.44
CA LYS A 358 -4.47 0.15 -39.95
C LYS A 358 -3.05 0.66 -40.15
N LEU A 359 -2.11 0.32 -39.30
CA LEU A 359 -0.70 0.68 -39.48
C LEU A 359 -0.11 -0.01 -40.71
N GLY A 360 -0.43 -1.29 -40.94
CA GLY A 360 -0.07 -2.00 -42.15
C GLY A 360 -0.57 -1.29 -43.40
N LYS A 361 -1.83 -0.81 -43.42
CA LYS A 361 -2.38 0.01 -44.51
C LYS A 361 -1.66 1.32 -44.65
N CYS A 362 -1.27 1.99 -43.57
CA CYS A 362 -0.51 3.25 -43.67
C CYS A 362 0.82 3.03 -44.42
N TYR A 363 1.56 1.98 -44.07
CA TYR A 363 2.80 1.64 -44.77
C TYR A 363 2.57 1.18 -46.19
N TYR A 364 1.53 0.39 -46.46
CA TYR A 364 1.25 -0.11 -47.80
C TYR A 364 0.93 1.01 -48.79
N TYR A 365 0.15 2.02 -48.35
CA TYR A 365 -0.24 3.15 -49.21
C TYR A 365 0.68 4.36 -49.10
N GLY A 366 1.63 4.39 -48.16
CA GLY A 366 2.44 5.57 -47.88
C GLY A 366 1.63 6.71 -47.25
N LYS A 367 0.63 6.40 -46.45
CA LYS A 367 -0.29 7.38 -45.85
C LYS A 367 0.19 7.81 -44.46
N GLY A 368 0.68 9.05 -44.34
CA GLY A 368 1.26 9.59 -43.10
C GLY A 368 2.63 9.04 -42.75
N THR A 369 3.20 8.20 -43.60
CA THR A 369 4.55 7.65 -43.52
C THR A 369 5.04 7.34 -44.93
N GLU A 370 6.33 7.08 -45.10
CA GLU A 370 6.85 6.57 -46.38
C GLU A 370 6.26 5.19 -46.67
N LYS A 371 6.07 4.90 -47.96
CA LYS A 371 5.59 3.58 -48.37
C LYS A 371 6.66 2.52 -48.07
N ASP A 372 6.27 1.49 -47.34
CA ASP A 372 7.13 0.36 -46.99
C ASP A 372 6.31 -0.94 -46.99
N ASN A 373 6.48 -1.72 -48.05
CA ASN A 373 5.75 -2.98 -48.22
C ASN A 373 6.24 -4.06 -47.25
N GLU A 374 7.50 -4.03 -46.81
CA GLU A 374 8.02 -5.02 -45.84
C GLU A 374 7.42 -4.77 -44.46
N GLU A 375 7.43 -3.51 -44.02
CA GLU A 375 6.76 -3.14 -42.78
C GLU A 375 5.25 -3.40 -42.84
N ALA A 376 4.59 -3.10 -43.96
CA ALA A 376 3.17 -3.41 -44.13
C ALA A 376 2.88 -4.90 -43.93
N VAL A 377 3.66 -5.78 -44.59
CA VAL A 377 3.49 -7.23 -44.42
C VAL A 377 3.72 -7.70 -42.97
N LYS A 378 4.72 -7.14 -42.29
CA LYS A 378 4.96 -7.49 -40.86
C LYS A 378 3.74 -7.17 -40.00
N TRP A 379 3.16 -5.99 -40.19
CA TRP A 379 1.99 -5.60 -39.38
C TRP A 379 0.72 -6.34 -39.77
N PHE A 380 0.48 -6.59 -41.05
CA PHE A 380 -0.65 -7.44 -41.48
C PHE A 380 -0.52 -8.85 -40.97
N ARG A 381 0.68 -9.45 -40.99
CA ARG A 381 0.91 -10.78 -40.42
C ARG A 381 0.57 -10.84 -38.93
N LYS A 382 1.01 -9.85 -38.14
CA LYS A 382 0.67 -9.78 -36.70
C LYS A 382 -0.83 -9.68 -36.48
N ALA A 383 -1.56 -8.91 -37.29
CA ALA A 383 -3.01 -8.82 -37.21
C ALA A 383 -3.69 -10.14 -37.61
N ALA A 384 -3.23 -10.75 -38.71
CA ALA A 384 -3.75 -12.03 -39.21
C ALA A 384 -3.55 -13.18 -38.21
N GLU A 385 -2.37 -13.25 -37.57
CA GLU A 385 -2.08 -14.25 -36.51
C GLU A 385 -3.01 -14.13 -35.31
N GLN A 386 -3.56 -12.95 -35.07
CA GLN A 386 -4.56 -12.69 -34.02
C GLN A 386 -6.01 -12.85 -34.53
N GLY A 387 -6.21 -13.29 -35.77
CA GLY A 387 -7.53 -13.61 -36.33
C GLY A 387 -8.22 -12.44 -37.03
N ASP A 388 -7.52 -11.36 -37.39
CA ASP A 388 -8.09 -10.28 -38.18
C ASP A 388 -8.39 -10.78 -39.61
N ALA A 389 -9.66 -10.84 -39.98
CA ALA A 389 -10.08 -11.37 -41.25
C ALA A 389 -9.61 -10.51 -42.45
N ASP A 390 -9.60 -9.17 -42.29
CA ASP A 390 -9.18 -8.24 -43.34
C ASP A 390 -7.66 -8.28 -43.57
N ALA A 391 -6.87 -8.68 -42.57
CA ALA A 391 -5.43 -8.84 -42.68
C ALA A 391 -5.01 -10.21 -43.26
N GLN A 392 -5.94 -11.19 -43.33
CA GLN A 392 -5.67 -12.52 -43.88
C GLN A 392 -5.74 -12.55 -45.41
N TYR A 393 -6.35 -11.55 -46.05
CA TYR A 393 -6.45 -11.39 -47.47
C TYR A 393 -5.46 -10.33 -47.99
#